data_43ca9786c024462a232ecf6b9a831c84
#
_entry.id   43ca9786c024462a232ecf6b9a831c84
#
_cell.length_a   1.000
_cell.length_b   1.000
_cell.length_c   1.000
_cell.angle_alpha   90.00
_cell.angle_beta   90.00
_cell.angle_gamma   90.00
#
_symmetry.space_group_name_H-M   'P 1'
#
loop_
_entity.id
_entity.type
_entity.pdbx_description
1 polymer ?
#
loop_
_entity_poly.entity_id
_entity_poly.type
_entity_poly.pdbx_seq_one_letter_code
_entity_poly.pdbx_strand_id
1 'polypeptide(L)'
;MKISSACIYALNIPFIESFRHSLSARNHSDSIIVKITTKSGISGFGEGVPRPYVTGETRDASIAHIRNELLPRIIGTEWGAITPKQVLADISNILPYMASEKTVVWNASRCAVELALIDCLCRSAGLSINEILPPTSQTVTYSAVIGTDNTTRIEKSAQRCKTAGFKYIKMKVSGVKDVEHVAIVRDVLGPSVSIRLDANAAFNPYTARQFLKSVEKYDIACIEQPLPRGALAELAALRSSSSIPLMADESIVTIQDARELAENNAVDYFNLRISKCGGLHNTVAIAELAGSAGIGIQLGCQVGETAILSAAGRHIAAYLQDLRFVEGSYSTHLLVEDISEEDIVFGPAGRAPNLAGAGLGITVREDVLAKYAENTTLVN
;
A
#
# COMPACT_ATOMS: atom_id res chain seq x y z
N MET A 1 -5.34 -28.84 9.02
CA MET A 1 -6.44 -27.84 9.03
C MET A 1 -7.15 -27.90 7.69
N LYS A 2 -8.50 -27.78 7.65
CA LYS A 2 -9.27 -27.79 6.38
C LYS A 2 -10.08 -26.53 6.23
N ILE A 3 -9.94 -25.83 5.10
CA ILE A 3 -10.76 -24.66 4.76
C ILE A 3 -12.16 -25.15 4.39
N SER A 4 -13.21 -24.57 4.99
CA SER A 4 -14.60 -24.99 4.78
C SER A 4 -15.43 -23.99 3.99
N SER A 5 -15.18 -22.70 4.13
CA SER A 5 -15.97 -21.65 3.48
C SER A 5 -15.22 -20.32 3.44
N ALA A 6 -15.71 -19.42 2.62
CA ALA A 6 -15.26 -18.03 2.59
C ALA A 6 -16.44 -17.07 2.42
N CYS A 7 -16.25 -15.84 2.87
CA CYS A 7 -17.21 -14.75 2.70
C CYS A 7 -16.50 -13.52 2.13
N ILE A 8 -17.11 -12.88 1.13
CA ILE A 8 -16.58 -11.67 0.48
C ILE A 8 -17.49 -10.51 0.87
N TYR A 9 -16.91 -9.42 1.36
CA TYR A 9 -17.60 -8.18 1.72
C TYR A 9 -17.12 -7.05 0.83
N ALA A 10 -18.06 -6.34 0.19
CA ALA A 10 -17.79 -5.09 -0.52
C ALA A 10 -18.04 -3.92 0.43
N LEU A 11 -16.97 -3.27 0.92
CA LEU A 11 -17.10 -2.21 1.93
C LEU A 11 -17.40 -0.84 1.33
N ASN A 12 -18.10 -0.02 2.12
CA ASN A 12 -18.38 1.39 1.84
C ASN A 12 -18.34 2.20 3.14
N ILE A 13 -17.14 2.30 3.76
CA ILE A 13 -16.95 3.09 4.99
C ILE A 13 -16.72 4.55 4.59
N PRO A 14 -17.55 5.52 5.03
CA PRO A 14 -17.35 6.92 4.71
C PRO A 14 -16.02 7.47 5.24
N PHE A 15 -15.44 8.43 4.50
CA PHE A 15 -14.32 9.21 5.00
C PHE A 15 -14.80 10.39 5.86
N ILE A 16 -13.97 10.77 6.83
CA ILE A 16 -14.19 11.98 7.64
C ILE A 16 -14.18 13.22 6.74
N GLU A 17 -13.22 13.27 5.80
CA GLU A 17 -13.12 14.31 4.78
C GLU A 17 -12.81 13.67 3.42
N SER A 18 -13.33 14.26 2.33
CA SER A 18 -13.06 13.76 0.99
C SER A 18 -11.59 13.91 0.63
N PHE A 19 -11.02 12.87 0.04
CA PHE A 19 -9.63 12.84 -0.44
C PHE A 19 -9.57 13.01 -1.96
N ARG A 20 -8.66 13.88 -2.45
CA ARG A 20 -8.48 14.15 -3.89
C ARG A 20 -7.00 14.14 -4.27
N HIS A 21 -6.73 13.61 -5.46
CA HIS A 21 -5.46 13.71 -6.18
C HIS A 21 -5.73 13.79 -7.69
N SER A 22 -4.69 13.96 -8.52
CA SER A 22 -4.81 14.15 -9.98
C SER A 22 -5.63 13.08 -10.70
N LEU A 23 -5.60 11.83 -10.24
CA LEU A 23 -6.25 10.68 -10.91
C LEU A 23 -7.63 10.34 -10.32
N SER A 24 -7.98 10.79 -9.11
CA SER A 24 -9.22 10.35 -8.44
C SER A 24 -9.66 11.27 -7.30
N ALA A 25 -10.97 11.26 -7.04
CA ALA A 25 -11.58 11.85 -5.84
C ALA A 25 -12.43 10.77 -5.14
N ARG A 26 -12.32 10.67 -3.80
CA ARG A 26 -12.99 9.64 -3.00
C ARG A 26 -13.55 10.23 -1.72
N ASN A 27 -14.66 9.69 -1.26
CA ASN A 27 -15.31 10.05 0.00
C ASN A 27 -15.66 8.82 0.87
N HIS A 28 -15.29 7.62 0.42
CA HIS A 28 -15.49 6.36 1.14
C HIS A 28 -14.41 5.34 0.78
N SER A 29 -14.20 4.36 1.65
CA SER A 29 -13.46 3.13 1.35
C SER A 29 -14.29 2.26 0.41
N ASP A 30 -13.64 1.70 -0.59
CA ASP A 30 -14.20 0.74 -1.54
C ASP A 30 -13.41 -0.58 -1.52
N SER A 31 -12.91 -0.93 -0.35
CA SER A 31 -12.16 -2.16 -0.09
C SER A 31 -13.01 -3.41 -0.26
N ILE A 32 -12.37 -4.50 -0.63
CA ILE A 32 -12.92 -5.86 -0.61
C ILE A 32 -12.28 -6.60 0.55
N ILE A 33 -13.09 -7.12 1.47
CA ILE A 33 -12.63 -7.99 2.55
C ILE A 33 -13.01 -9.42 2.22
N VAL A 34 -12.06 -10.34 2.40
CA VAL A 34 -12.27 -11.78 2.32
C VAL A 34 -12.10 -12.36 3.72
N LYS A 35 -13.11 -13.08 4.20
CA LYS A 35 -13.05 -13.93 5.40
C LYS A 35 -12.95 -15.37 4.96
N ILE A 36 -11.94 -16.11 5.41
CA ILE A 36 -11.78 -17.55 5.20
C ILE A 36 -12.03 -18.24 6.54
N THR A 37 -12.81 -19.33 6.53
CA THR A 37 -13.16 -20.08 7.74
C THR A 37 -12.79 -21.55 7.59
N THR A 38 -12.19 -22.11 8.63
CA THR A 38 -11.85 -23.53 8.73
C THR A 38 -13.03 -24.38 9.21
N LYS A 39 -12.96 -25.70 9.06
CA LYS A 39 -13.93 -26.64 9.67
C LYS A 39 -14.00 -26.53 11.20
N SER A 40 -12.93 -26.09 11.87
CA SER A 40 -12.90 -25.89 13.32
C SER A 40 -13.44 -24.52 13.77
N GLY A 41 -13.89 -23.66 12.83
CA GLY A 41 -14.47 -22.35 13.14
C GLY A 41 -13.44 -21.21 13.26
N ILE A 42 -12.14 -21.48 13.06
CA ILE A 42 -11.13 -20.42 13.04
C ILE A 42 -11.27 -19.63 11.74
N SER A 43 -11.27 -18.31 11.84
CA SER A 43 -11.35 -17.42 10.68
C SER A 43 -10.11 -16.55 10.56
N GLY A 44 -9.76 -16.21 9.31
CA GLY A 44 -8.77 -15.21 8.95
C GLY A 44 -9.34 -14.22 7.95
N PHE A 45 -8.77 -13.02 7.94
CA PHE A 45 -9.27 -11.89 7.14
C PHE A 45 -8.17 -11.33 6.25
N GLY A 46 -8.56 -10.90 5.05
CA GLY A 46 -7.67 -10.22 4.12
C GLY A 46 -8.40 -9.11 3.39
N GLU A 47 -7.63 -8.14 2.90
CA GLU A 47 -8.15 -6.95 2.25
C GLU A 47 -7.46 -6.74 0.91
N GLY A 48 -8.24 -6.31 -0.08
CA GLY A 48 -7.77 -5.83 -1.37
C GLY A 48 -8.46 -4.52 -1.75
N VAL A 49 -7.69 -3.62 -2.36
CA VAL A 49 -8.18 -2.30 -2.75
C VAL A 49 -7.99 -2.14 -4.27
N PRO A 50 -8.96 -2.55 -5.09
CA PRO A 50 -8.87 -2.46 -6.54
C PRO A 50 -8.84 -1.01 -7.01
N ARG A 51 -8.00 -0.74 -8.03
CA ARG A 51 -7.84 0.58 -8.63
C ARG A 51 -7.74 0.48 -10.14
N PRO A 52 -8.80 0.85 -10.90
CA PRO A 52 -8.80 0.75 -12.36
C PRO A 52 -7.61 1.44 -13.04
N TYR A 53 -7.17 2.58 -12.50
CA TYR A 53 -6.03 3.34 -13.04
C TYR A 53 -4.66 2.80 -12.62
N VAL A 54 -4.59 1.75 -11.77
CA VAL A 54 -3.34 1.10 -11.32
C VAL A 54 -3.27 -0.33 -11.84
N THR A 55 -4.19 -1.20 -11.39
CA THR A 55 -4.22 -2.63 -11.72
C THR A 55 -5.21 -2.99 -12.82
N GLY A 56 -6.05 -2.04 -13.24
CA GLY A 56 -7.16 -2.29 -14.17
C GLY A 56 -8.38 -2.94 -13.52
N GLU A 57 -8.31 -3.27 -12.22
CA GLU A 57 -9.38 -3.94 -11.48
C GLU A 57 -10.48 -2.95 -11.09
N THR A 58 -11.74 -3.29 -11.34
CA THR A 58 -12.90 -2.69 -10.68
C THR A 58 -13.31 -3.55 -9.48
N ARG A 59 -14.04 -2.98 -8.53
CA ARG A 59 -14.50 -3.72 -7.33
C ARG A 59 -15.35 -4.95 -7.72
N ASP A 60 -16.30 -4.78 -8.61
CA ASP A 60 -17.21 -5.88 -9.01
C ASP A 60 -16.47 -6.98 -9.78
N ALA A 61 -15.55 -6.61 -10.67
CA ALA A 61 -14.72 -7.57 -11.40
C ALA A 61 -13.80 -8.34 -10.45
N SER A 62 -13.24 -7.67 -9.44
CA SER A 62 -12.42 -8.31 -8.42
C SER A 62 -13.22 -9.30 -7.56
N ILE A 63 -14.44 -8.93 -7.13
CA ILE A 63 -15.34 -9.83 -6.40
C ILE A 63 -15.66 -11.07 -7.23
N ALA A 64 -15.98 -10.88 -8.52
CA ALA A 64 -16.25 -12.00 -9.43
C ALA A 64 -15.02 -12.90 -9.61
N HIS A 65 -13.82 -12.31 -9.77
CA HIS A 65 -12.58 -13.06 -9.90
C HIS A 65 -12.23 -13.84 -8.61
N ILE A 66 -12.36 -13.20 -7.44
CA ILE A 66 -12.18 -13.87 -6.15
C ILE A 66 -13.10 -15.07 -6.02
N ARG A 67 -14.40 -14.88 -6.28
CA ARG A 67 -15.43 -15.93 -6.15
C ARG A 67 -15.22 -17.08 -7.11
N ASN A 68 -14.92 -16.79 -8.39
CA ASN A 68 -14.98 -17.79 -9.45
C ASN A 68 -13.60 -18.45 -9.72
N GLU A 69 -12.50 -17.76 -9.43
CA GLU A 69 -11.16 -18.22 -9.81
C GLU A 69 -10.25 -18.50 -8.61
N LEU A 70 -10.30 -17.68 -7.54
CA LEU A 70 -9.35 -17.82 -6.44
C LEU A 70 -9.88 -18.70 -5.31
N LEU A 71 -11.10 -18.46 -4.83
CA LEU A 71 -11.69 -19.24 -3.73
C LEU A 71 -11.86 -20.73 -4.05
N PRO A 72 -12.24 -21.15 -5.27
CA PRO A 72 -12.32 -22.58 -5.61
C PRO A 72 -10.98 -23.33 -5.49
N ARG A 73 -9.85 -22.63 -5.52
CA ARG A 73 -8.52 -23.21 -5.37
C ARG A 73 -8.18 -23.55 -3.93
N ILE A 74 -8.84 -22.88 -2.95
CA ILE A 74 -8.50 -23.00 -1.53
C ILE A 74 -9.59 -23.66 -0.70
N ILE A 75 -10.87 -23.50 -1.07
CA ILE A 75 -11.98 -24.17 -0.37
C ILE A 75 -11.84 -25.68 -0.52
N GLY A 76 -11.97 -26.39 0.59
CA GLY A 76 -11.79 -27.85 0.64
C GLY A 76 -10.33 -28.31 0.78
N THR A 77 -9.33 -27.42 0.61
CA THR A 77 -7.92 -27.80 0.79
C THR A 77 -7.61 -28.17 2.23
N GLU A 78 -6.71 -29.14 2.38
CA GLU A 78 -6.18 -29.56 3.67
C GLU A 78 -4.73 -29.10 3.82
N TRP A 79 -4.46 -28.38 4.92
CA TRP A 79 -3.14 -27.88 5.26
C TRP A 79 -2.55 -28.69 6.40
N GLY A 80 -1.31 -29.13 6.23
CA GLY A 80 -0.51 -29.79 7.26
C GLY A 80 -0.03 -28.82 8.34
N ALA A 81 1.06 -29.18 9.00
CA ALA A 81 1.72 -28.30 9.96
C ALA A 81 2.27 -27.06 9.22
N ILE A 82 1.98 -25.88 9.77
CA ILE A 82 2.44 -24.61 9.20
C ILE A 82 3.91 -24.41 9.55
N THR A 83 4.72 -24.23 8.53
CA THR A 83 6.13 -23.87 8.69
C THR A 83 6.33 -22.42 8.28
N PRO A 84 6.72 -21.52 9.20
CA PRO A 84 6.85 -20.09 8.89
C PRO A 84 7.67 -19.78 7.64
N LYS A 85 8.76 -20.52 7.40
CA LYS A 85 9.64 -20.31 6.24
C LYS A 85 9.02 -20.72 4.89
N GLN A 86 7.99 -21.56 4.89
CA GLN A 86 7.42 -22.15 3.67
C GLN A 86 6.03 -21.60 3.34
N VAL A 87 5.32 -21.05 4.32
CA VAL A 87 3.91 -20.67 4.18
C VAL A 87 3.65 -19.71 3.00
N LEU A 88 4.51 -18.74 2.78
CA LEU A 88 4.34 -17.78 1.65
C LEU A 88 4.55 -18.49 0.30
N ALA A 89 5.53 -19.39 0.21
CA ALA A 89 5.79 -20.16 -1.00
C ALA A 89 4.64 -21.15 -1.28
N ASP A 90 4.15 -21.86 -0.25
CA ASP A 90 3.04 -22.80 -0.38
C ASP A 90 1.76 -22.10 -0.85
N ILE A 91 1.47 -20.92 -0.30
CA ILE A 91 0.33 -20.08 -0.74
C ILE A 91 0.53 -19.61 -2.17
N SER A 92 1.74 -19.19 -2.55
CA SER A 92 2.04 -18.77 -3.91
C SER A 92 1.85 -19.87 -4.95
N ASN A 93 2.08 -21.12 -4.58
CA ASN A 93 1.83 -22.28 -5.45
C ASN A 93 0.32 -22.50 -5.71
N ILE A 94 -0.52 -22.23 -4.70
CA ILE A 94 -1.98 -22.37 -4.81
C ILE A 94 -2.61 -21.16 -5.46
N LEU A 95 -2.10 -19.97 -5.16
CA LEU A 95 -2.51 -18.68 -5.72
C LEU A 95 -1.37 -18.14 -6.61
N PRO A 96 -1.11 -18.76 -7.78
CA PRO A 96 -0.01 -18.33 -8.62
C PRO A 96 -0.20 -16.89 -9.07
N TYR A 97 0.92 -16.19 -9.22
CA TYR A 97 0.92 -14.89 -9.85
C TYR A 97 0.53 -15.07 -11.32
N MET A 98 -0.63 -14.53 -11.69
CA MET A 98 -1.07 -14.56 -13.08
C MET A 98 -0.63 -13.25 -13.76
N ALA A 99 0.52 -13.32 -14.44
CA ALA A 99 0.90 -12.28 -15.38
C ALA A 99 -0.18 -12.27 -16.49
N SER A 100 -0.98 -11.24 -16.53
CA SER A 100 -1.97 -11.07 -17.57
C SER A 100 -1.31 -10.36 -18.76
N GLU A 101 -1.35 -10.94 -19.95
CA GLU A 101 -1.12 -10.23 -21.21
C GLU A 101 -2.19 -9.14 -21.47
N LYS A 102 -3.19 -9.06 -20.59
CA LYS A 102 -4.32 -8.14 -20.64
C LYS A 102 -4.04 -6.92 -19.75
N THR A 103 -4.81 -5.88 -19.98
CA THR A 103 -4.76 -4.61 -19.24
C THR A 103 -5.12 -4.70 -17.75
N VAL A 104 -5.60 -5.85 -17.29
CA VAL A 104 -6.00 -6.10 -15.89
C VAL A 104 -5.01 -7.05 -15.23
N VAL A 105 -4.47 -6.62 -14.10
CA VAL A 105 -3.63 -7.45 -13.19
C VAL A 105 -4.41 -7.67 -11.91
N TRP A 106 -4.75 -8.93 -11.59
CA TRP A 106 -5.63 -9.29 -10.47
C TRP A 106 -4.95 -9.26 -9.09
N ASN A 107 -4.19 -8.19 -8.85
CA ASN A 107 -3.37 -8.05 -7.65
C ASN A 107 -4.18 -7.74 -6.40
N ALA A 108 -5.17 -6.85 -6.46
CA ALA A 108 -6.00 -6.55 -5.31
C ALA A 108 -6.85 -7.77 -4.92
N SER A 109 -7.39 -8.48 -5.92
CA SER A 109 -8.11 -9.74 -5.71
C SER A 109 -7.24 -10.79 -5.03
N ARG A 110 -6.03 -11.00 -5.56
CA ARG A 110 -5.06 -11.95 -5.01
C ARG A 110 -4.64 -11.56 -3.59
N CYS A 111 -4.37 -10.29 -3.34
CA CYS A 111 -3.99 -9.76 -2.03
C CYS A 111 -5.06 -10.07 -0.98
N ALA A 112 -6.34 -9.83 -1.27
CA ALA A 112 -7.43 -10.11 -0.34
C ALA A 112 -7.47 -11.59 0.07
N VAL A 113 -7.33 -12.50 -0.90
CA VAL A 113 -7.37 -13.95 -0.63
C VAL A 113 -6.10 -14.42 0.06
N GLU A 114 -4.92 -13.96 -0.37
CA GLU A 114 -3.63 -14.31 0.23
C GLU A 114 -3.56 -13.91 1.69
N LEU A 115 -3.89 -12.65 2.02
CA LEU A 115 -3.87 -12.18 3.41
C LEU A 115 -4.86 -12.95 4.28
N ALA A 116 -6.09 -13.20 3.79
CA ALA A 116 -7.07 -13.98 4.54
C ALA A 116 -6.57 -15.41 4.83
N LEU A 117 -5.90 -16.01 3.86
CA LEU A 117 -5.33 -17.35 4.02
C LEU A 117 -4.17 -17.36 5.01
N ILE A 118 -3.24 -16.40 4.90
CA ILE A 118 -2.12 -16.25 5.85
C ILE A 118 -2.64 -16.04 7.26
N ASP A 119 -3.58 -15.09 7.46
CA ASP A 119 -4.15 -14.80 8.77
C ASP A 119 -4.84 -16.04 9.36
N CYS A 120 -5.64 -16.75 8.57
CA CYS A 120 -6.33 -17.97 8.98
C CYS A 120 -5.35 -19.09 9.37
N LEU A 121 -4.31 -19.31 8.57
CA LEU A 121 -3.28 -20.32 8.82
C LEU A 121 -2.51 -20.00 10.09
N CYS A 122 -2.05 -18.76 10.25
CA CYS A 122 -1.31 -18.31 11.41
C CYS A 122 -2.15 -18.44 12.69
N ARG A 123 -3.41 -17.98 12.69
CA ARG A 123 -4.33 -18.12 13.82
C ARG A 123 -4.54 -19.58 14.19
N SER A 124 -4.69 -20.45 13.20
CA SER A 124 -4.88 -21.89 13.43
C SER A 124 -3.67 -22.56 14.08
N ALA A 125 -2.48 -22.05 13.82
CA ALA A 125 -1.22 -22.53 14.38
C ALA A 125 -0.77 -21.80 15.66
N GLY A 126 -1.49 -20.74 16.08
CA GLY A 126 -1.08 -19.87 17.16
C GLY A 126 0.14 -19.02 16.86
N LEU A 127 0.45 -18.80 15.56
CA LEU A 127 1.60 -18.04 15.09
C LEU A 127 1.24 -16.58 14.80
N SER A 128 2.19 -15.68 14.99
CA SER A 128 2.14 -14.31 14.48
C SER A 128 2.72 -14.24 13.06
N ILE A 129 2.31 -13.26 12.26
CA ILE A 129 3.01 -12.93 11.02
C ILE A 129 4.48 -12.54 11.27
N ASN A 130 4.82 -12.03 12.44
CA ASN A 130 6.21 -11.78 12.84
C ASN A 130 7.10 -13.04 12.85
N GLU A 131 6.54 -14.24 12.90
CA GLU A 131 7.30 -15.48 12.79
C GLU A 131 7.59 -15.85 11.34
N ILE A 132 6.75 -15.39 10.41
CA ILE A 132 6.94 -15.53 8.96
C ILE A 132 7.87 -14.43 8.44
N LEU A 133 7.67 -13.20 8.91
CA LEU A 133 8.39 -11.98 8.56
C LEU A 133 9.00 -11.38 9.84
N PRO A 134 10.16 -11.89 10.30
CA PRO A 134 10.77 -11.45 11.56
C PRO A 134 11.12 -9.96 11.52
N PRO A 135 10.63 -9.15 12.47
CA PRO A 135 10.86 -7.72 12.44
C PRO A 135 12.32 -7.37 12.70
N THR A 136 12.86 -6.46 11.92
CA THR A 136 14.20 -5.88 12.07
C THR A 136 14.19 -4.59 12.88
N SER A 137 12.99 -4.02 13.11
CA SER A 137 12.77 -2.81 13.91
C SER A 137 11.59 -3.02 14.87
N GLN A 138 11.65 -2.41 16.05
CA GLN A 138 10.57 -2.43 17.04
C GLN A 138 9.53 -1.32 16.83
N THR A 139 9.83 -0.36 15.99
CA THR A 139 8.97 0.81 15.74
C THR A 139 9.02 1.19 14.27
N VAL A 140 7.86 1.40 13.69
CA VAL A 140 7.71 1.96 12.33
C VAL A 140 7.45 3.46 12.45
N THR A 141 8.07 4.25 11.55
CA THR A 141 7.85 5.71 11.48
C THR A 141 7.16 6.05 10.15
N TYR A 142 5.94 6.51 10.24
CA TYR A 142 5.11 6.91 9.11
C TYR A 142 5.32 8.35 8.70
N SER A 143 5.14 8.63 7.42
CA SER A 143 5.15 9.97 6.85
C SER A 143 3.77 10.62 6.97
N ALA A 144 3.73 11.94 7.18
CA ALA A 144 2.49 12.70 6.96
C ALA A 144 2.32 13.10 5.49
N VAL A 145 1.08 13.31 5.08
CA VAL A 145 0.73 13.70 3.71
C VAL A 145 0.12 15.11 3.72
N ILE A 146 0.64 15.99 2.86
CA ILE A 146 0.07 17.31 2.55
C ILE A 146 -0.55 17.20 1.15
N GLY A 147 -1.88 17.35 1.08
CA GLY A 147 -2.63 17.32 -0.18
C GLY A 147 -2.48 18.60 -0.99
N THR A 148 -3.02 18.61 -2.21
CA THR A 148 -3.17 19.85 -3.01
C THR A 148 -4.31 20.69 -2.46
N ASP A 149 -4.05 21.98 -2.21
CA ASP A 149 -5.03 22.94 -1.73
C ASP A 149 -4.55 24.39 -2.04
N ASN A 150 -5.25 25.38 -1.54
CA ASN A 150 -4.77 26.75 -1.58
C ASN A 150 -3.60 26.96 -0.59
N THR A 151 -2.82 28.00 -0.84
CA THR A 151 -1.62 28.37 -0.09
C THR A 151 -1.82 28.37 1.43
N THR A 152 -2.91 28.99 1.91
CA THR A 152 -3.20 29.09 3.36
C THR A 152 -3.43 27.73 4.02
N ARG A 153 -4.11 26.81 3.34
CA ARG A 153 -4.34 25.46 3.87
C ARG A 153 -3.09 24.61 3.84
N ILE A 154 -2.26 24.74 2.79
CA ILE A 154 -0.97 24.07 2.69
C ILE A 154 -0.06 24.51 3.84
N GLU A 155 0.05 25.83 4.09
CA GLU A 155 0.83 26.38 5.20
C GLU A 155 0.35 25.85 6.57
N LYS A 156 -0.97 25.87 6.81
CA LYS A 156 -1.56 25.30 8.04
C LYS A 156 -1.27 23.80 8.19
N SER A 157 -1.33 23.04 7.09
CA SER A 157 -1.01 21.60 7.11
C SER A 157 0.47 21.37 7.43
N ALA A 158 1.37 22.14 6.82
CA ALA A 158 2.79 22.09 7.13
C ALA A 158 3.06 22.43 8.61
N GLN A 159 2.40 23.47 9.15
CA GLN A 159 2.51 23.84 10.56
C GLN A 159 2.02 22.75 11.52
N ARG A 160 0.91 22.07 11.18
CA ARG A 160 0.42 20.90 11.95
C ARG A 160 1.45 19.77 11.94
N CYS A 161 2.02 19.44 10.78
CA CYS A 161 3.06 18.41 10.67
C CYS A 161 4.30 18.76 11.50
N LYS A 162 4.74 20.03 11.49
CA LYS A 162 5.85 20.53 12.30
C LYS A 162 5.56 20.38 13.79
N THR A 163 4.38 20.84 14.24
CA THR A 163 3.96 20.75 15.65
C THR A 163 3.83 19.32 16.13
N ALA A 164 3.34 18.40 15.26
CA ALA A 164 3.26 16.98 15.53
C ALA A 164 4.62 16.25 15.49
N GLY A 165 5.70 16.92 15.06
CA GLY A 165 7.06 16.39 15.06
C GLY A 165 7.38 15.43 13.93
N PHE A 166 6.64 15.43 12.83
CA PHE A 166 6.92 14.57 11.68
C PHE A 166 8.27 14.92 11.05
N LYS A 167 9.03 13.86 10.73
CA LYS A 167 10.34 13.98 10.06
C LYS A 167 10.27 13.69 8.57
N TYR A 168 9.21 13.02 8.11
CA TYR A 168 8.99 12.63 6.72
C TYR A 168 7.65 13.17 6.24
N ILE A 169 7.68 13.98 5.19
CA ILE A 169 6.49 14.59 4.60
C ILE A 169 6.39 14.19 3.14
N LYS A 170 5.21 13.75 2.74
CA LYS A 170 4.82 13.62 1.35
C LYS A 170 3.92 14.78 0.96
N MET A 171 4.27 15.50 -0.08
CA MET A 171 3.49 16.60 -0.60
C MET A 171 2.98 16.27 -2.00
N LYS A 172 1.67 16.39 -2.21
CA LYS A 172 1.07 16.25 -3.53
C LYS A 172 1.37 17.46 -4.40
N VAL A 173 1.74 17.20 -5.67
CA VAL A 173 1.98 18.22 -6.70
C VAL A 173 1.27 17.83 -8.00
N SER A 174 0.82 18.80 -8.77
CA SER A 174 0.05 18.56 -9.99
C SER A 174 0.45 19.44 -11.16
N GLY A 175 1.35 20.38 -10.94
CA GLY A 175 1.78 21.31 -11.99
C GLY A 175 2.92 22.23 -11.58
N VAL A 176 3.41 23.02 -12.56
CA VAL A 176 4.56 23.93 -12.36
C VAL A 176 4.26 25.03 -11.33
N LYS A 177 2.99 25.34 -11.09
CA LYS A 177 2.55 26.33 -10.11
C LYS A 177 2.82 25.89 -8.66
N ASP A 178 2.97 24.58 -8.41
CA ASP A 178 3.20 24.05 -7.07
C ASP A 178 4.61 24.35 -6.52
N VAL A 179 5.50 24.94 -7.32
CA VAL A 179 6.82 25.41 -6.86
C VAL A 179 6.70 26.37 -5.67
N GLU A 180 5.72 27.28 -5.70
CA GLU A 180 5.44 28.20 -4.58
C GLU A 180 5.01 27.43 -3.32
N HIS A 181 4.15 26.43 -3.48
CA HIS A 181 3.70 25.59 -2.37
C HIS A 181 4.87 24.77 -1.76
N VAL A 182 5.77 24.24 -2.59
CA VAL A 182 6.99 23.56 -2.14
C VAL A 182 7.86 24.52 -1.32
N ALA A 183 8.04 25.76 -1.76
CA ALA A 183 8.79 26.78 -1.05
C ALA A 183 8.20 27.04 0.36
N ILE A 184 6.88 27.24 0.45
CA ILE A 184 6.17 27.46 1.71
C ILE A 184 6.33 26.27 2.66
N VAL A 185 6.13 25.04 2.15
CA VAL A 185 6.26 23.84 2.97
C VAL A 185 7.69 23.69 3.50
N ARG A 186 8.72 23.95 2.67
CA ARG A 186 10.12 23.93 3.10
C ARG A 186 10.43 25.00 4.14
N ASP A 187 9.94 26.22 3.96
CA ASP A 187 10.15 27.31 4.91
C ASP A 187 9.52 27.02 6.27
N VAL A 188 8.29 26.55 6.29
CA VAL A 188 7.58 26.19 7.52
C VAL A 188 8.25 25.03 8.24
N LEU A 189 8.59 23.96 7.54
CA LEU A 189 9.13 22.73 8.15
C LEU A 189 10.62 22.85 8.54
N GLY A 190 11.37 23.70 7.84
CA GLY A 190 12.81 23.85 8.01
C GLY A 190 13.61 22.76 7.31
N PRO A 191 14.97 22.82 7.38
CA PRO A 191 15.87 21.96 6.58
C PRO A 191 15.97 20.51 7.09
N SER A 192 15.60 20.25 8.34
CA SER A 192 15.76 18.92 8.94
C SER A 192 14.67 17.92 8.59
N VAL A 193 13.58 18.38 7.96
CA VAL A 193 12.45 17.53 7.57
C VAL A 193 12.64 17.06 6.13
N SER A 194 12.59 15.75 5.92
CA SER A 194 12.64 15.16 4.59
C SER A 194 11.30 15.35 3.86
N ILE A 195 11.35 16.04 2.71
CA ILE A 195 10.18 16.30 1.86
C ILE A 195 10.32 15.51 0.57
N ARG A 196 9.33 14.68 0.24
CA ARG A 196 9.18 14.09 -1.07
C ARG A 196 7.91 14.61 -1.75
N LEU A 197 7.95 14.68 -3.07
CA LEU A 197 6.84 15.16 -3.90
C LEU A 197 6.15 13.96 -4.55
N ASP A 198 4.83 13.99 -4.66
CA ASP A 198 4.07 12.96 -5.37
C ASP A 198 3.22 13.63 -6.45
N ALA A 199 3.55 13.32 -7.69
CA ALA A 199 2.93 13.93 -8.86
C ALA A 199 1.74 13.11 -9.39
N ASN A 200 1.56 11.85 -8.99
CA ASN A 200 0.54 10.95 -9.54
C ASN A 200 0.38 11.07 -11.06
N ALA A 201 1.49 10.98 -11.78
CA ALA A 201 1.58 11.03 -13.24
C ALA A 201 1.09 12.36 -13.88
N ALA A 202 1.11 13.47 -13.17
CA ALA A 202 0.54 14.73 -13.64
C ALA A 202 1.39 15.47 -14.70
N PHE A 203 2.67 15.11 -14.87
CA PHE A 203 3.57 15.79 -15.79
C PHE A 203 3.77 15.03 -17.11
N ASN A 204 4.09 15.77 -18.15
CA ASN A 204 4.77 15.23 -19.32
C ASN A 204 6.30 15.40 -19.17
N PRO A 205 7.15 14.79 -20.03
CA PRO A 205 8.61 14.84 -19.88
C PRO A 205 9.20 16.27 -19.87
N TYR A 206 8.60 17.20 -20.60
CA TYR A 206 9.06 18.59 -20.64
C TYR A 206 8.72 19.33 -19.37
N THR A 207 7.47 19.28 -18.92
CA THR A 207 7.02 19.95 -17.69
C THR A 207 7.63 19.35 -16.43
N ALA A 208 7.90 18.04 -16.43
CA ALA A 208 8.62 17.37 -15.35
C ALA A 208 10.05 17.94 -15.17
N ARG A 209 10.81 18.06 -16.26
CA ARG A 209 12.16 18.65 -16.21
C ARG A 209 12.14 20.10 -15.71
N GLN A 210 11.20 20.91 -16.19
CA GLN A 210 11.07 22.30 -15.74
C GLN A 210 10.75 22.38 -14.25
N PHE A 211 9.80 21.56 -13.78
CA PHE A 211 9.39 21.52 -12.39
C PHE A 211 10.55 21.08 -11.49
N LEU A 212 11.20 19.95 -11.80
CA LEU A 212 12.35 19.42 -11.04
C LEU A 212 13.46 20.48 -10.90
N LYS A 213 13.83 21.15 -12.00
CA LYS A 213 14.82 22.23 -11.96
C LYS A 213 14.40 23.39 -11.05
N SER A 214 13.11 23.71 -11.03
CA SER A 214 12.59 24.82 -10.22
C SER A 214 12.56 24.51 -8.72
N VAL A 215 12.42 23.22 -8.33
CA VAL A 215 12.37 22.78 -6.93
C VAL A 215 13.69 22.26 -6.40
N GLU A 216 14.71 22.13 -7.24
CA GLU A 216 16.04 21.58 -6.87
C GLU A 216 16.66 22.27 -5.62
N LYS A 217 16.49 23.58 -5.51
CA LYS A 217 17.00 24.38 -4.38
C LYS A 217 16.30 24.12 -3.03
N TYR A 218 15.22 23.33 -3.01
CA TYR A 218 14.45 23.06 -1.80
C TYR A 218 14.78 21.73 -1.13
N ASP A 219 15.89 21.09 -1.49
CA ASP A 219 16.35 19.84 -0.88
C ASP A 219 15.25 18.76 -0.85
N ILE A 220 14.74 18.43 -2.03
CA ILE A 220 13.68 17.43 -2.21
C ILE A 220 14.29 16.03 -2.24
N ALA A 221 13.83 15.15 -1.34
CA ALA A 221 14.33 13.80 -1.19
C ALA A 221 14.08 12.91 -2.42
N CYS A 222 12.92 13.04 -3.04
CA CYS A 222 12.57 12.39 -4.32
C CYS A 222 11.27 12.95 -4.89
N ILE A 223 11.00 12.64 -6.17
CA ILE A 223 9.69 12.82 -6.80
C ILE A 223 9.10 11.46 -7.17
N GLU A 224 7.88 11.21 -6.68
CA GLU A 224 7.10 9.99 -6.93
C GLU A 224 6.22 10.17 -8.16
N GLN A 225 6.28 9.19 -9.06
CA GLN A 225 5.50 9.05 -10.31
C GLN A 225 5.32 10.36 -11.07
N PRO A 226 6.38 10.99 -11.57
CA PRO A 226 6.27 12.23 -12.32
C PRO A 226 5.55 12.06 -13.66
N LEU A 227 5.75 10.92 -14.35
CA LEU A 227 5.23 10.64 -15.69
C LEU A 227 4.19 9.52 -15.67
N PRO A 228 3.31 9.44 -16.67
CA PRO A 228 2.36 8.35 -16.84
C PRO A 228 3.03 6.97 -16.86
N ARG A 229 2.28 5.94 -16.44
CA ARG A 229 2.70 4.54 -16.58
C ARG A 229 3.00 4.20 -18.05
N GLY A 230 4.05 3.40 -18.28
CA GLY A 230 4.50 3.02 -19.62
C GLY A 230 5.55 3.94 -20.23
N ALA A 231 5.84 5.10 -19.63
CA ALA A 231 6.85 6.05 -20.10
C ALA A 231 8.28 5.65 -19.63
N LEU A 232 8.70 4.39 -19.86
CA LEU A 232 9.94 3.83 -19.33
C LEU A 232 11.20 4.57 -19.83
N ALA A 233 11.29 4.81 -21.13
CA ALA A 233 12.43 5.51 -21.73
C ALA A 233 12.50 6.97 -21.26
N GLU A 234 11.36 7.63 -21.17
CA GLU A 234 11.24 9.01 -20.68
C GLU A 234 11.59 9.12 -19.19
N LEU A 235 11.21 8.13 -18.36
CA LEU A 235 11.62 8.07 -16.95
C LEU A 235 13.14 7.91 -16.83
N ALA A 236 13.76 7.00 -17.60
CA ALA A 236 15.20 6.82 -17.62
C ALA A 236 15.94 8.11 -18.06
N ALA A 237 15.43 8.78 -19.10
CA ALA A 237 15.99 10.05 -19.56
C ALA A 237 15.79 11.20 -18.55
N LEU A 238 14.65 11.22 -17.83
CA LEU A 238 14.38 12.19 -16.78
C LEU A 238 15.33 11.96 -15.59
N ARG A 239 15.47 10.71 -15.13
CA ARG A 239 16.39 10.32 -14.07
C ARG A 239 17.83 10.74 -14.35
N SER A 240 18.33 10.45 -15.56
CA SER A 240 19.72 10.78 -15.94
C SER A 240 20.02 12.28 -15.97
N SER A 241 18.99 13.12 -16.09
CA SER A 241 19.09 14.59 -16.17
C SER A 241 18.65 15.32 -14.90
N SER A 242 18.24 14.61 -13.85
CA SER A 242 17.75 15.20 -12.59
C SER A 242 18.71 14.94 -11.45
N SER A 243 18.95 15.96 -10.60
CA SER A 243 19.61 15.81 -9.30
C SER A 243 18.66 15.28 -8.22
N ILE A 244 17.33 15.36 -8.45
CA ILE A 244 16.30 14.87 -7.55
C ILE A 244 16.00 13.42 -7.93
N PRO A 245 16.12 12.45 -7.01
CA PRO A 245 15.81 11.05 -7.25
C PRO A 245 14.36 10.83 -7.68
N LEU A 246 14.13 9.84 -8.55
CA LEU A 246 12.81 9.47 -9.04
C LEU A 246 12.29 8.20 -8.36
N MET A 247 10.98 8.15 -8.09
CA MET A 247 10.30 6.99 -7.53
C MET A 247 9.18 6.53 -8.45
N ALA A 248 9.10 5.22 -8.72
CA ALA A 248 7.97 4.60 -9.41
C ALA A 248 6.89 4.21 -8.41
N ASP A 249 5.62 4.52 -8.70
CA ASP A 249 4.43 4.06 -7.99
C ASP A 249 3.46 3.34 -8.94
N GLU A 250 2.69 4.04 -9.74
CA GLU A 250 1.77 3.43 -10.71
C GLU A 250 2.50 2.63 -11.80
N SER A 251 3.78 2.91 -12.02
CA SER A 251 4.63 2.19 -12.98
C SER A 251 5.16 0.86 -12.46
N ILE A 252 4.99 0.53 -11.17
CA ILE A 252 5.43 -0.73 -10.58
C ILE A 252 4.25 -1.47 -9.95
N VAL A 253 3.73 -2.47 -10.66
CA VAL A 253 2.58 -3.28 -10.25
C VAL A 253 2.97 -4.75 -10.17
N THR A 254 3.92 -5.19 -11.00
CA THR A 254 4.37 -6.57 -11.13
C THR A 254 5.88 -6.69 -10.92
N ILE A 255 6.35 -7.91 -10.67
CA ILE A 255 7.79 -8.20 -10.65
C ILE A 255 8.45 -7.96 -12.00
N GLN A 256 7.70 -8.08 -13.09
CA GLN A 256 8.19 -7.78 -14.44
C GLN A 256 8.38 -6.27 -14.61
N ASP A 257 7.43 -5.44 -14.17
CA ASP A 257 7.61 -3.98 -14.16
C ASP A 257 8.87 -3.59 -13.35
N ALA A 258 9.09 -4.25 -12.20
CA ALA A 258 10.27 -4.00 -11.37
C ALA A 258 11.59 -4.32 -12.10
N ARG A 259 11.65 -5.46 -12.84
CA ARG A 259 12.81 -5.83 -13.66
C ARG A 259 13.07 -4.81 -14.76
N GLU A 260 12.04 -4.44 -15.51
CA GLU A 260 12.17 -3.48 -16.62
C GLU A 260 12.64 -2.12 -16.13
N LEU A 261 12.08 -1.62 -15.01
CA LEU A 261 12.53 -0.36 -14.40
C LEU A 261 13.98 -0.41 -13.92
N ALA A 262 14.41 -1.54 -13.33
CA ALA A 262 15.77 -1.74 -12.85
C ALA A 262 16.77 -1.87 -14.01
N GLU A 263 16.51 -2.72 -15.00
CA GLU A 263 17.38 -2.95 -16.17
C GLU A 263 17.60 -1.69 -17.00
N ASN A 264 16.59 -0.82 -17.08
CA ASN A 264 16.68 0.46 -17.77
C ASN A 264 17.19 1.62 -16.90
N ASN A 265 17.55 1.37 -15.64
CA ASN A 265 17.93 2.42 -14.69
C ASN A 265 16.93 3.59 -14.67
N ALA A 266 15.63 3.28 -14.68
CA ALA A 266 14.59 4.27 -14.89
C ALA A 266 14.25 5.09 -13.65
N VAL A 267 14.51 4.55 -12.44
CA VAL A 267 14.17 5.18 -11.16
C VAL A 267 15.19 4.83 -10.05
N ASP A 268 15.14 5.57 -8.95
CA ASP A 268 15.98 5.38 -7.77
C ASP A 268 15.25 4.67 -6.65
N TYR A 269 13.90 4.72 -6.65
CA TYR A 269 13.04 4.14 -5.62
C TYR A 269 11.84 3.43 -6.22
N PHE A 270 11.36 2.40 -5.51
CA PHE A 270 10.06 1.76 -5.72
C PHE A 270 9.12 2.08 -4.57
N ASN A 271 7.90 2.53 -4.89
CA ASN A 271 6.81 2.59 -3.91
C ASN A 271 6.02 1.29 -3.97
N LEU A 272 6.19 0.43 -2.98
CA LEU A 272 5.47 -0.85 -2.86
C LEU A 272 4.20 -0.64 -2.05
N ARG A 273 3.07 -1.14 -2.56
CA ARG A 273 1.78 -1.17 -1.85
C ARG A 273 1.27 -2.60 -1.89
N ILE A 274 0.97 -3.19 -0.75
CA ILE A 274 0.67 -4.63 -0.64
C ILE A 274 -0.45 -5.04 -1.60
N SER A 275 -1.57 -4.31 -1.60
CA SER A 275 -2.69 -4.58 -2.50
C SER A 275 -2.32 -4.41 -3.98
N LYS A 276 -1.57 -3.37 -4.32
CA LYS A 276 -1.09 -3.11 -5.69
C LYS A 276 -0.12 -4.19 -6.18
N CYS A 277 0.75 -4.68 -5.30
CA CYS A 277 1.76 -5.70 -5.61
C CYS A 277 1.20 -7.14 -5.58
N GLY A 278 -0.02 -7.36 -5.11
CA GLY A 278 -0.67 -8.67 -5.12
C GLY A 278 -0.42 -9.52 -3.88
N GLY A 279 -0.19 -8.90 -2.71
CA GLY A 279 -0.03 -9.54 -1.42
C GLY A 279 1.39 -9.47 -0.85
N LEU A 280 1.61 -10.13 0.29
CA LEU A 280 2.90 -10.11 1.02
C LEU A 280 4.01 -10.78 0.23
N HIS A 281 3.75 -11.95 -0.36
CA HIS A 281 4.76 -12.72 -1.11
C HIS A 281 5.37 -11.89 -2.24
N ASN A 282 4.54 -11.31 -3.10
CA ASN A 282 5.03 -10.51 -4.22
C ASN A 282 5.70 -9.20 -3.76
N THR A 283 5.17 -8.58 -2.70
CA THR A 283 5.78 -7.37 -2.13
C THR A 283 7.21 -7.64 -1.66
N VAL A 284 7.43 -8.77 -0.96
CA VAL A 284 8.77 -9.20 -0.51
C VAL A 284 9.66 -9.51 -1.72
N ALA A 285 9.16 -10.25 -2.71
CA ALA A 285 9.95 -10.60 -3.90
C ALA A 285 10.39 -9.37 -4.71
N ILE A 286 9.51 -8.36 -4.85
CA ILE A 286 9.86 -7.09 -5.50
C ILE A 286 10.88 -6.31 -4.65
N ALA A 287 10.75 -6.34 -3.32
CA ALA A 287 11.70 -5.69 -2.42
C ALA A 287 13.11 -6.32 -2.49
N GLU A 288 13.20 -7.64 -2.57
CA GLU A 288 14.46 -8.37 -2.75
C GLU A 288 15.12 -8.03 -4.10
N LEU A 289 14.32 -7.96 -5.18
CA LEU A 289 14.81 -7.52 -6.49
C LEU A 289 15.35 -6.08 -6.41
N ALA A 290 14.61 -5.16 -5.78
CA ALA A 290 15.03 -3.77 -5.61
C ALA A 290 16.36 -3.69 -4.86
N GLY A 291 16.51 -4.41 -3.75
CA GLY A 291 17.76 -4.47 -2.99
C GLY A 291 18.94 -4.98 -3.83
N SER A 292 18.72 -6.04 -4.62
CA SER A 292 19.74 -6.59 -5.54
C SER A 292 20.14 -5.61 -6.65
N ALA A 293 19.24 -4.73 -7.06
CA ALA A 293 19.46 -3.70 -8.08
C ALA A 293 19.96 -2.35 -7.50
N GLY A 294 20.13 -2.24 -6.17
CA GLY A 294 20.50 -0.99 -5.51
C GLY A 294 19.41 0.09 -5.53
N ILE A 295 18.16 -0.30 -5.72
CA ILE A 295 16.98 0.58 -5.75
C ILE A 295 16.40 0.66 -4.33
N GLY A 296 16.20 1.88 -3.82
CA GLY A 296 15.59 2.11 -2.51
C GLY A 296 14.09 1.79 -2.50
N ILE A 297 13.54 1.57 -1.32
CA ILE A 297 12.13 1.17 -1.16
C ILE A 297 11.37 2.16 -0.28
N GLN A 298 10.19 2.49 -0.70
CA GLN A 298 9.10 3.03 0.11
C GLN A 298 8.01 1.95 0.26
N LEU A 299 7.46 1.82 1.45
CA LEU A 299 6.18 1.13 1.62
C LEU A 299 5.06 2.17 1.64
N GLY A 300 4.20 2.13 0.64
CA GLY A 300 3.02 2.98 0.51
C GLY A 300 1.73 2.26 0.87
N CYS A 301 0.62 2.97 0.77
CA CYS A 301 -0.73 2.46 1.01
C CYS A 301 -1.71 2.90 -0.07
N GLN A 302 -2.85 2.24 -0.15
CA GLN A 302 -4.00 2.69 -0.93
C GLN A 302 -4.90 3.56 -0.07
N VAL A 303 -5.42 4.65 -0.62
CA VAL A 303 -6.38 5.50 0.10
C VAL A 303 -7.65 4.71 0.40
N GLY A 304 -8.06 4.68 1.68
CA GLY A 304 -9.25 3.96 2.15
C GLY A 304 -8.98 2.51 2.61
N GLU A 305 -7.70 2.10 2.75
CA GLU A 305 -7.35 0.86 3.44
C GLU A 305 -7.87 0.84 4.87
N THR A 306 -8.36 -0.33 5.31
CA THR A 306 -8.77 -0.57 6.68
C THR A 306 -7.61 -1.08 7.55
N ALA A 307 -7.92 -1.43 8.78
CA ALA A 307 -6.97 -2.03 9.72
C ALA A 307 -6.29 -3.30 9.18
N ILE A 308 -6.91 -4.06 8.30
CA ILE A 308 -6.34 -5.31 7.77
C ILE A 308 -5.09 -5.03 6.93
N LEU A 309 -5.19 -4.18 5.91
CA LEU A 309 -4.01 -3.78 5.10
C LEU A 309 -3.04 -2.92 5.92
N SER A 310 -3.54 -2.10 6.83
CA SER A 310 -2.69 -1.32 7.73
C SER A 310 -1.85 -2.23 8.65
N ALA A 311 -2.41 -3.32 9.17
CA ALA A 311 -1.68 -4.32 9.96
C ALA A 311 -0.65 -5.07 9.11
N ALA A 312 -1.05 -5.55 7.93
CA ALA A 312 -0.13 -6.18 6.98
C ALA A 312 1.02 -5.25 6.61
N GLY A 313 0.74 -3.97 6.36
CA GLY A 313 1.73 -2.92 6.09
C GLY A 313 2.68 -2.72 7.26
N ARG A 314 2.19 -2.77 8.51
CA ARG A 314 3.02 -2.65 9.71
C ARG A 314 4.01 -3.80 9.83
N HIS A 315 3.58 -5.05 9.58
CA HIS A 315 4.47 -6.22 9.57
C HIS A 315 5.54 -6.12 8.48
N ILE A 316 5.17 -5.77 7.25
CA ILE A 316 6.13 -5.56 6.14
C ILE A 316 7.10 -4.43 6.46
N ALA A 317 6.62 -3.30 6.99
CA ALA A 317 7.47 -2.16 7.34
C ALA A 317 8.47 -2.50 8.45
N ALA A 318 8.09 -3.35 9.40
CA ALA A 318 8.98 -3.82 10.45
C ALA A 318 10.00 -4.86 9.95
N TYR A 319 9.64 -5.66 8.95
CA TYR A 319 10.47 -6.72 8.37
C TYR A 319 11.51 -6.19 7.38
N LEU A 320 11.11 -5.30 6.45
CA LEU A 320 12.00 -4.82 5.40
C LEU A 320 13.10 -3.94 5.97
N GLN A 321 14.34 -4.27 5.63
CA GLN A 321 15.50 -3.44 5.91
C GLN A 321 15.56 -2.27 4.92
N ASP A 322 16.19 -1.19 5.34
CA ASP A 322 16.49 -0.02 4.48
C ASP A 322 15.27 0.66 3.83
N LEU A 323 14.09 0.55 4.47
CA LEU A 323 12.95 1.36 4.06
C LEU A 323 13.27 2.85 4.22
N ARG A 324 13.16 3.58 3.11
CA ARG A 324 13.40 5.02 3.10
C ARG A 324 12.21 5.80 3.62
N PHE A 325 11.00 5.35 3.28
CA PHE A 325 9.75 6.00 3.68
C PHE A 325 8.65 4.96 3.91
N VAL A 326 7.74 5.28 4.82
CA VAL A 326 6.54 4.47 5.08
C VAL A 326 5.30 5.35 5.08
N GLU A 327 4.23 4.89 4.45
CA GLU A 327 2.88 5.45 4.49
C GLU A 327 1.88 4.36 4.88
N GLY A 328 0.74 4.76 5.42
CA GLY A 328 -0.32 3.83 5.83
C GLY A 328 -0.76 4.05 7.26
N SER A 329 -1.49 3.10 7.80
CA SER A 329 -2.08 3.17 9.15
C SER A 329 -2.87 4.46 9.40
N TYR A 330 -3.56 4.96 8.39
CA TYR A 330 -4.41 6.15 8.54
C TYR A 330 -5.74 5.81 9.20
N SER A 331 -6.32 4.62 8.94
CA SER A 331 -7.47 4.07 9.64
C SER A 331 -8.46 5.16 10.10
N THR A 332 -8.66 5.34 11.41
CA THR A 332 -9.55 6.35 12.00
C THR A 332 -9.08 7.81 11.81
N HIS A 333 -7.90 8.07 11.25
CA HIS A 333 -7.54 9.40 10.76
C HIS A 333 -8.25 9.76 9.44
N LEU A 334 -8.75 8.78 8.71
CA LEU A 334 -9.43 8.95 7.42
C LEU A 334 -10.87 8.42 7.45
N LEU A 335 -11.09 7.22 8.04
CA LEU A 335 -12.38 6.56 8.09
C LEU A 335 -13.18 7.01 9.29
N VAL A 336 -14.50 7.15 9.16
CA VAL A 336 -15.39 7.48 10.28
C VAL A 336 -15.42 6.39 11.35
N GLU A 337 -15.11 5.14 10.96
CA GLU A 337 -15.00 3.97 11.84
C GLU A 337 -14.11 2.94 11.16
N ASP A 338 -13.34 2.16 11.93
CA ASP A 338 -12.55 1.05 11.40
C ASP A 338 -13.10 -0.30 11.87
N ILE A 339 -12.68 -1.34 11.16
CA ILE A 339 -13.15 -2.72 11.32
C ILE A 339 -12.34 -3.53 12.34
N SER A 340 -11.44 -2.93 13.12
CA SER A 340 -10.68 -3.61 14.19
C SER A 340 -11.06 -3.10 15.57
N GLU A 341 -10.87 -3.96 16.59
CA GLU A 341 -10.99 -3.56 17.99
C GLU A 341 -9.80 -2.70 18.41
N GLU A 342 -8.61 -3.03 17.87
CA GLU A 342 -7.38 -2.33 18.16
C GLU A 342 -7.28 -1.05 17.32
N ASP A 343 -6.90 0.05 17.95
CA ASP A 343 -6.51 1.27 17.23
C ASP A 343 -5.06 1.16 16.78
N ILE A 344 -4.86 0.93 15.49
CA ILE A 344 -3.55 0.74 14.90
C ILE A 344 -3.01 1.96 14.15
N VAL A 345 -3.62 3.13 14.31
CA VAL A 345 -3.06 4.37 13.75
C VAL A 345 -1.69 4.69 14.35
N PHE A 346 -0.92 5.47 13.66
CA PHE A 346 0.34 5.97 14.20
C PHE A 346 0.10 7.10 15.21
N GLY A 347 0.94 7.16 16.22
CA GLY A 347 0.94 8.21 17.24
C GLY A 347 1.81 9.43 16.87
N PRO A 348 2.26 10.19 17.87
CA PRO A 348 3.08 11.39 17.68
C PRO A 348 4.31 11.13 16.81
N ALA A 349 4.67 12.11 15.98
CA ALA A 349 5.78 12.03 15.02
C ALA A 349 5.69 10.86 14.03
N GLY A 350 4.49 10.32 13.78
CA GLY A 350 4.26 9.19 12.91
C GLY A 350 4.70 7.83 13.47
N ARG A 351 5.00 7.71 14.75
CA ARG A 351 5.56 6.49 15.34
C ARG A 351 4.46 5.50 15.73
N ALA A 352 4.73 4.22 15.45
CA ALA A 352 3.85 3.14 15.87
C ALA A 352 4.66 1.88 16.22
N PRO A 353 4.30 1.16 17.29
CA PRO A 353 4.96 -0.09 17.66
C PRO A 353 4.59 -1.20 16.67
N ASN A 354 5.39 -2.27 16.68
CA ASN A 354 5.04 -3.50 15.98
C ASN A 354 3.76 -4.10 16.56
N LEU A 355 3.04 -4.84 15.73
CA LEU A 355 1.88 -5.60 16.16
C LEU A 355 2.32 -6.96 16.72
N ALA A 356 1.56 -7.45 17.69
CA ALA A 356 1.75 -8.75 18.33
C ALA A 356 0.43 -9.53 18.30
N GLY A 357 0.51 -10.84 18.52
CA GLY A 357 -0.66 -11.73 18.54
C GLY A 357 -0.74 -12.62 17.28
N ALA A 358 -1.68 -13.56 17.31
CA ALA A 358 -1.84 -14.54 16.22
C ALA A 358 -2.37 -13.87 14.94
N GLY A 359 -1.88 -14.36 13.80
CA GLY A 359 -2.23 -13.80 12.50
C GLY A 359 -1.70 -12.38 12.32
N LEU A 360 -2.54 -11.50 11.83
CA LEU A 360 -2.27 -10.06 11.63
C LEU A 360 -2.11 -9.28 12.95
N GLY A 361 -2.42 -9.89 14.12
CA GLY A 361 -2.33 -9.21 15.41
C GLY A 361 -3.44 -8.18 15.65
N ILE A 362 -4.56 -8.31 14.96
CA ILE A 362 -5.77 -7.50 15.14
C ILE A 362 -7.01 -8.38 15.26
N THR A 363 -8.05 -7.88 15.92
CA THR A 363 -9.37 -8.52 16.04
C THR A 363 -10.37 -7.80 15.15
N VAL A 364 -10.90 -8.49 14.15
CA VAL A 364 -11.85 -7.89 13.21
C VAL A 364 -13.24 -7.83 13.81
N ARG A 365 -13.86 -6.66 13.79
CA ARG A 365 -15.24 -6.39 14.23
C ARG A 365 -16.21 -6.77 13.11
N GLU A 366 -16.78 -7.97 13.22
CA GLU A 366 -17.74 -8.48 12.22
C GLU A 366 -19.06 -7.70 12.19
N ASP A 367 -19.46 -7.07 13.30
CA ASP A 367 -20.58 -6.15 13.37
C ASP A 367 -20.38 -4.89 12.50
N VAL A 368 -19.17 -4.34 12.50
CA VAL A 368 -18.79 -3.20 11.65
C VAL A 368 -18.66 -3.60 10.19
N LEU A 369 -18.11 -4.80 9.90
CA LEU A 369 -18.14 -5.34 8.55
C LEU A 369 -19.55 -5.45 8.00
N ALA A 370 -20.48 -6.00 8.78
CA ALA A 370 -21.89 -6.14 8.38
C ALA A 370 -22.58 -4.77 8.21
N LYS A 371 -22.23 -3.79 9.05
CA LYS A 371 -22.78 -2.41 8.98
C LYS A 371 -22.42 -1.71 7.69
N TYR A 372 -21.18 -1.87 7.20
CA TYR A 372 -20.66 -1.14 6.04
C TYR A 372 -20.53 -1.99 4.77
N ALA A 373 -20.90 -3.25 4.80
CA ALA A 373 -20.95 -4.09 3.61
C ALA A 373 -22.17 -3.74 2.76
N GLU A 374 -21.95 -3.23 1.54
CA GLU A 374 -23.01 -3.06 0.55
C GLU A 374 -23.52 -4.41 0.02
N ASN A 375 -22.59 -5.36 -0.14
CA ASN A 375 -22.87 -6.71 -0.58
C ASN A 375 -22.03 -7.73 0.19
N THR A 376 -22.62 -8.89 0.44
CA THR A 376 -21.95 -10.03 1.08
C THR A 376 -22.18 -11.28 0.23
N THR A 377 -21.11 -12.00 -0.11
CA THR A 377 -21.16 -13.21 -0.92
C THR A 377 -20.54 -14.37 -0.15
N LEU A 378 -21.36 -15.37 0.22
CA LEU A 378 -20.87 -16.62 0.82
C LEU A 378 -20.47 -17.61 -0.28
N VAL A 379 -19.34 -18.32 -0.07
CA VAL A 379 -18.81 -19.37 -0.93
C VAL A 379 -18.46 -20.58 -0.06
N ASN A 380 -19.08 -21.75 -0.37
CA ASN A 380 -18.92 -23.00 0.37
C ASN A 380 -18.27 -24.06 -0.50
#